data_a1cd76f5b33d70f9937af49e3e2971ea
#
_entry.id   a1cd76f5b33d70f9937af49e3e2971ea
#
_cell.length_a   1.000
_cell.length_b   1.000
_cell.length_c   1.000
_cell.angle_alpha   90.00
_cell.angle_beta   90.00
_cell.angle_gamma   90.00
#
_symmetry.space_group_name_H-M   'P 1'
#
loop_
_entity.id
_entity.type
_entity.pdbx_description
1 polymer ?
#
loop_
_entity_poly.entity_id
_entity_poly.type
_entity_poly.pdbx_seq_one_letter_code
_entity_poly.pdbx_strand_id
1 'polypeptide(L)'
;LWFDALGFSQIFLISLFSRIELFFATALFLFLFLIANLWVSSKIAEKNVVPFRIKLFIVTIISIMVGITASSGWFKVLQYLNQISFNLNDPIFIKDVSFYIFSLPFYLLVWNFLMGCVIITTVLVLLDYLQSFIKLSAKQEKPDVVGVVPTAPAFDFKGILSKIKTKAIAHMGILVSLAFALLAVRHYLSRFSIMYSEQGIVVGAGYSDVVAFLPMIKIMMVLAVAVAIILLIWVFYISKQPKLKKRHILGYALIVYFLFGFV
;
A
#
# COMPACT_ATOMS: atom_id res chain seq x y z
N LEU A 1 36.66 6.67 16.27
CA LEU A 1 37.54 7.40 17.22
C LEU A 1 36.81 7.74 18.55
N TRP A 2 35.73 8.55 18.54
CA TRP A 2 35.03 8.96 19.78
C TRP A 2 34.34 7.79 20.49
N PHE A 3 33.57 6.99 19.78
CA PHE A 3 32.94 5.78 20.35
C PHE A 3 33.96 4.75 20.83
N ASP A 4 35.11 4.68 20.18
CA ASP A 4 36.20 3.76 20.52
C ASP A 4 36.87 4.19 21.82
N ALA A 5 37.14 5.49 21.98
CA ALA A 5 37.69 6.05 23.21
C ALA A 5 36.79 5.83 24.44
N LEU A 6 35.45 5.68 24.22
CA LEU A 6 34.48 5.42 25.27
C LEU A 6 34.13 3.91 25.44
N GLY A 7 34.75 3.02 24.67
CA GLY A 7 34.46 1.58 24.69
C GLY A 7 33.11 1.18 24.08
N PHE A 8 32.41 2.07 23.32
CA PHE A 8 31.09 1.83 22.73
C PHE A 8 31.13 1.53 21.24
N SER A 9 32.27 1.12 20.69
CA SER A 9 32.43 0.81 19.26
C SER A 9 31.44 -0.24 18.76
N GLN A 10 31.16 -1.29 19.56
CA GLN A 10 30.21 -2.33 19.17
C GLN A 10 28.79 -1.81 19.02
N ILE A 11 28.32 -0.93 19.92
CA ILE A 11 26.98 -0.34 19.87
C ILE A 11 26.84 0.51 18.62
N PHE A 12 27.87 1.29 18.29
CA PHE A 12 27.90 2.09 17.05
C PHE A 12 27.82 1.20 15.81
N LEU A 13 28.64 0.15 15.74
CA LEU A 13 28.65 -0.79 14.61
C LEU A 13 27.32 -1.50 14.43
N ILE A 14 26.72 -2.01 15.51
CA ILE A 14 25.38 -2.64 15.47
C ILE A 14 24.34 -1.66 14.90
N SER A 15 24.31 -0.43 15.39
CA SER A 15 23.35 0.58 14.89
C SER A 15 23.58 0.94 13.43
N LEU A 16 24.85 1.07 13.01
CA LEU A 16 25.22 1.40 11.65
C LEU A 16 24.87 0.29 10.67
N PHE A 17 25.29 -0.95 10.96
CA PHE A 17 25.01 -2.10 10.11
C PHE A 17 23.51 -2.38 10.00
N SER A 18 22.78 -2.34 11.12
CA SER A 18 21.32 -2.55 11.09
C SER A 18 20.57 -1.52 10.23
N ARG A 19 21.02 -0.26 10.25
CA ARG A 19 20.47 0.78 9.35
C ARG A 19 20.78 0.50 7.89
N ILE A 20 22.02 0.12 7.59
CA ILE A 20 22.47 -0.19 6.23
C ILE A 20 21.73 -1.41 5.68
N GLU A 21 21.63 -2.48 6.47
CA GLU A 21 20.90 -3.70 6.07
C GLU A 21 19.43 -3.41 5.80
N LEU A 22 18.77 -2.67 6.70
CA LEU A 22 17.37 -2.31 6.52
C LEU A 22 17.15 -1.38 5.32
N PHE A 23 18.09 -0.44 5.08
CA PHE A 23 18.07 0.40 3.89
C PHE A 23 18.11 -0.43 2.61
N PHE A 24 19.12 -1.32 2.48
CA PHE A 24 19.25 -2.13 1.27
C PHE A 24 18.09 -3.11 1.09
N ALA A 25 17.64 -3.77 2.14
CA ALA A 25 16.51 -4.69 2.09
C ALA A 25 15.23 -4.00 1.60
N THR A 26 14.89 -2.84 2.17
CA THR A 26 13.67 -2.10 1.83
C THR A 26 13.77 -1.41 0.47
N ALA A 27 14.92 -0.79 0.14
CA ALA A 27 15.14 -0.14 -1.15
C ALA A 27 15.12 -1.17 -2.29
N LEU A 28 15.80 -2.31 -2.14
CA LEU A 28 15.82 -3.37 -3.15
C LEU A 28 14.43 -3.99 -3.35
N PHE A 29 13.72 -4.27 -2.25
CA PHE A 29 12.35 -4.81 -2.32
C PHE A 29 11.43 -3.87 -3.11
N LEU A 30 11.39 -2.58 -2.74
CA LEU A 30 10.56 -1.59 -3.42
C LEU A 30 10.97 -1.42 -4.88
N PHE A 31 12.27 -1.36 -5.16
CA PHE A 31 12.79 -1.27 -6.53
C PHE A 31 12.29 -2.41 -7.40
N LEU A 32 12.44 -3.66 -6.94
CA LEU A 32 11.99 -4.84 -7.68
C LEU A 32 10.47 -4.85 -7.85
N PHE A 33 9.74 -4.49 -6.80
CA PHE A 33 8.27 -4.44 -6.85
C PHE A 33 7.75 -3.39 -7.83
N LEU A 34 8.33 -2.18 -7.83
CA LEU A 34 7.98 -1.10 -8.76
C LEU A 34 8.33 -1.45 -10.21
N ILE A 35 9.56 -1.94 -10.44
CA ILE A 35 10.03 -2.29 -11.78
C ILE A 35 9.17 -3.41 -12.40
N ALA A 36 8.83 -4.44 -11.62
CA ALA A 36 7.96 -5.53 -12.09
C ALA A 36 6.59 -5.01 -12.54
N ASN A 37 5.95 -4.15 -11.72
CA ASN A 37 4.64 -3.59 -12.04
C ASN A 37 4.69 -2.61 -13.23
N LEU A 38 5.72 -1.76 -13.32
CA LEU A 38 5.90 -0.84 -14.44
C LEU A 38 6.27 -1.58 -15.74
N TRP A 39 6.95 -2.70 -15.66
CA TRP A 39 7.19 -3.56 -16.82
C TRP A 39 5.89 -4.19 -17.32
N VAL A 40 5.04 -4.69 -16.41
CA VAL A 40 3.71 -5.19 -16.76
C VAL A 40 2.86 -4.09 -17.37
N SER A 41 2.80 -2.89 -16.77
CA SER A 41 2.04 -1.76 -17.33
C SER A 41 2.52 -1.37 -18.72
N SER A 42 3.84 -1.34 -18.93
CA SER A 42 4.45 -1.02 -20.23
C SER A 42 4.13 -2.05 -21.33
N LYS A 43 3.93 -3.32 -20.96
CA LYS A 43 3.48 -4.36 -21.91
C LYS A 43 1.98 -4.27 -22.23
N ILE A 44 1.18 -3.82 -21.29
CA ILE A 44 -0.27 -3.66 -21.45
C ILE A 44 -0.60 -2.38 -22.23
N ALA A 45 0.18 -1.30 -22.01
CA ALA A 45 0.00 -0.02 -22.67
C ALA A 45 0.26 -0.14 -24.18
N GLU A 46 -0.58 0.50 -25.01
CA GLU A 46 -0.38 0.47 -26.47
C GLU A 46 0.78 1.34 -26.93
N LYS A 47 1.04 2.40 -26.19
CA LYS A 47 2.12 3.35 -26.46
C LYS A 47 2.81 3.74 -25.17
N ASN A 48 4.06 3.37 -25.03
CA ASN A 48 4.91 3.90 -23.96
C ASN A 48 5.23 5.37 -24.25
N VAL A 49 4.67 6.29 -23.44
CA VAL A 49 4.92 7.72 -23.54
C VAL A 49 6.30 8.04 -22.95
N VAL A 50 6.59 7.47 -21.78
CA VAL A 50 7.85 7.64 -21.10
C VAL A 50 8.77 6.45 -21.43
N PRO A 51 10.00 6.70 -21.92
CA PRO A 51 10.99 5.65 -22.14
C PRO A 51 11.27 4.87 -20.85
N PHE A 52 11.47 3.56 -20.96
CA PHE A 52 11.70 2.69 -19.80
C PHE A 52 12.92 3.14 -18.97
N ARG A 53 13.94 3.74 -19.60
CA ARG A 53 15.13 4.30 -18.91
C ARG A 53 14.75 5.42 -17.92
N ILE A 54 13.80 6.28 -18.28
CA ILE A 54 13.31 7.36 -17.40
C ILE A 54 12.50 6.76 -16.25
N LYS A 55 11.65 5.75 -16.52
CA LYS A 55 10.94 5.01 -15.47
C LYS A 55 11.91 4.39 -14.48
N LEU A 56 12.98 3.75 -14.98
CA LEU A 56 14.03 3.15 -14.16
C LEU A 56 14.69 4.19 -13.25
N PHE A 57 15.04 5.35 -13.79
CA PHE A 57 15.64 6.45 -13.01
C PHE A 57 14.71 6.93 -11.88
N ILE A 58 13.44 7.17 -12.19
CA ILE A 58 12.43 7.58 -11.20
C ILE A 58 12.26 6.53 -10.11
N VAL A 59 12.15 5.25 -10.48
CA VAL A 59 12.00 4.13 -9.53
C VAL A 59 13.22 4.05 -8.62
N THR A 60 14.43 4.22 -9.15
CA THR A 60 15.67 4.20 -8.35
C THR A 60 15.65 5.29 -7.29
N ILE A 61 15.32 6.54 -7.68
CA ILE A 61 15.23 7.66 -6.73
C ILE A 61 14.19 7.38 -5.63
N ILE A 62 12.98 6.96 -6.02
CA ILE A 62 11.92 6.68 -5.06
C ILE A 62 12.34 5.55 -4.10
N SER A 63 12.96 4.48 -4.61
CA SER A 63 13.40 3.36 -3.78
C SER A 63 14.48 3.76 -2.79
N ILE A 64 15.42 4.61 -3.19
CA ILE A 64 16.45 5.17 -2.30
C ILE A 64 15.80 6.04 -1.20
N MET A 65 14.90 6.95 -1.56
CA MET A 65 14.21 7.81 -0.60
C MET A 65 13.41 7.01 0.44
N VAL A 66 12.65 6.02 -0.03
CA VAL A 66 11.87 5.15 0.87
C VAL A 66 12.78 4.27 1.71
N GLY A 67 13.89 3.76 1.15
CA GLY A 67 14.90 3.01 1.90
C GLY A 67 15.52 3.81 3.03
N ILE A 68 15.89 5.09 2.78
CA ILE A 68 16.41 6.00 3.81
C ILE A 68 15.36 6.20 4.92
N THR A 69 14.10 6.43 4.56
CA THR A 69 13.02 6.60 5.54
C THR A 69 12.78 5.33 6.35
N ALA A 70 12.75 4.17 5.69
CA ALA A 70 12.54 2.88 6.33
C ALA A 70 13.70 2.51 7.26
N SER A 71 14.93 2.89 6.93
CA SER A 71 16.13 2.62 7.75
C SER A 71 16.05 3.26 9.15
N SER A 72 15.23 4.31 9.35
CA SER A 72 15.00 4.90 10.67
C SER A 72 14.32 3.92 11.65
N GLY A 73 13.64 2.89 11.14
CA GLY A 73 12.98 1.84 11.92
C GLY A 73 13.92 0.76 12.46
N TRP A 74 15.23 0.85 12.25
CA TRP A 74 16.21 -0.18 12.62
C TRP A 74 16.12 -0.65 14.07
N PHE A 75 15.85 0.28 14.99
CA PHE A 75 15.76 -0.04 16.42
C PHE A 75 14.57 -0.95 16.73
N LYS A 76 13.41 -0.73 16.11
CA LYS A 76 12.22 -1.61 16.26
C LYS A 76 12.49 -3.02 15.74
N VAL A 77 13.31 -3.13 14.67
CA VAL A 77 13.73 -4.44 14.13
C VAL A 77 14.63 -5.16 15.14
N LEU A 78 15.63 -4.48 15.70
CA LEU A 78 16.50 -5.07 16.72
C LEU A 78 15.74 -5.46 17.99
N GLN A 79 14.80 -4.62 18.44
CA GLN A 79 13.96 -4.94 19.59
C GLN A 79 13.11 -6.19 19.35
N TYR A 80 12.56 -6.35 18.15
CA TYR A 80 11.79 -7.54 17.78
C TYR A 80 12.66 -8.80 17.74
N LEU A 81 13.85 -8.72 17.14
CA LEU A 81 14.77 -9.87 17.02
C LEU A 81 15.36 -10.33 18.38
N ASN A 82 15.51 -9.41 19.33
CA ASN A 82 16.09 -9.69 20.64
C ASN A 82 15.06 -9.60 21.77
N GLN A 83 13.78 -9.83 21.47
CA GLN A 83 12.72 -9.75 22.47
C GLN A 83 12.83 -10.87 23.50
N ILE A 84 12.51 -10.52 24.75
CA ILE A 84 12.48 -11.45 25.89
C ILE A 84 11.05 -11.44 26.44
N SER A 85 10.49 -12.61 26.76
CA SER A 85 9.19 -12.73 27.41
C SER A 85 9.24 -12.15 28.82
N PHE A 86 8.20 -11.39 29.19
CA PHE A 86 8.02 -10.91 30.56
C PHE A 86 7.25 -11.90 31.42
N ASN A 87 6.73 -13.01 30.84
CA ASN A 87 5.88 -14.00 31.48
C ASN A 87 4.64 -13.38 32.16
N LEU A 88 4.17 -12.26 31.66
CA LEU A 88 2.99 -11.55 32.11
C LEU A 88 2.03 -11.39 30.93
N ASN A 89 0.87 -12.03 31.02
CA ASN A 89 -0.13 -12.01 29.95
C ASN A 89 -1.21 -10.97 30.22
N ASP A 90 -1.65 -10.28 29.15
CA ASP A 90 -2.83 -9.42 29.22
C ASP A 90 -4.12 -10.25 29.39
N PRO A 91 -5.13 -9.73 30.10
CA PRO A 91 -6.35 -10.46 30.38
C PRO A 91 -7.32 -10.57 29.20
N ILE A 92 -7.16 -9.77 28.12
CA ILE A 92 -8.12 -9.69 27.00
C ILE A 92 -7.72 -10.62 25.86
N PHE A 93 -6.44 -10.58 25.43
CA PHE A 93 -5.93 -11.36 24.29
C PHE A 93 -4.99 -12.50 24.70
N ILE A 94 -4.68 -12.60 26.01
CA ILE A 94 -3.78 -13.62 26.56
C ILE A 94 -2.42 -13.59 25.84
N LYS A 95 -1.93 -12.38 25.54
CA LYS A 95 -0.62 -12.14 24.92
C LYS A 95 0.36 -11.66 26.00
N ASP A 96 1.61 -12.16 25.93
CA ASP A 96 2.66 -11.64 26.77
C ASP A 96 2.86 -10.13 26.52
N VAL A 97 3.18 -9.38 27.56
CA VAL A 97 3.41 -7.92 27.50
C VAL A 97 4.51 -7.59 26.49
N SER A 98 5.51 -8.47 26.30
CA SER A 98 6.58 -8.32 25.31
C SER A 98 6.04 -8.18 23.87
N PHE A 99 4.92 -8.85 23.57
CA PHE A 99 4.26 -8.72 22.26
C PHE A 99 3.88 -7.27 21.96
N TYR A 100 3.32 -6.56 22.93
CA TYR A 100 2.89 -5.17 22.76
C TYR A 100 4.07 -4.23 22.61
N ILE A 101 5.15 -4.45 23.35
CA ILE A 101 6.32 -3.55 23.38
C ILE A 101 7.22 -3.78 22.16
N PHE A 102 7.41 -5.02 21.73
CA PHE A 102 8.39 -5.38 20.71
C PHE A 102 7.77 -5.83 19.38
N SER A 103 6.84 -6.80 19.43
CA SER A 103 6.31 -7.42 18.22
C SER A 103 5.31 -6.52 17.50
N LEU A 104 4.37 -5.89 18.20
CA LEU A 104 3.33 -5.07 17.60
C LEU A 104 3.90 -3.83 16.88
N PRO A 105 4.85 -3.06 17.44
CA PRO A 105 5.49 -1.95 16.74
C PRO A 105 6.27 -2.39 15.50
N PHE A 106 6.89 -3.58 15.52
CA PHE A 106 7.56 -4.15 14.35
C PHE A 106 6.56 -4.53 13.27
N TYR A 107 5.45 -5.22 13.60
CA TYR A 107 4.43 -5.58 12.61
C TYR A 107 3.78 -4.34 11.99
N LEU A 108 3.57 -3.27 12.77
CA LEU A 108 3.09 -2.00 12.25
C LEU A 108 4.11 -1.32 11.32
N LEU A 109 5.41 -1.40 11.62
CA LEU A 109 6.48 -0.90 10.76
C LEU A 109 6.45 -1.62 9.40
N VAL A 110 6.40 -2.95 9.40
CA VAL A 110 6.33 -3.76 8.18
C VAL A 110 5.06 -3.46 7.40
N TRP A 111 3.92 -3.34 8.09
CA TRP A 111 2.66 -3.01 7.45
C TRP A 111 2.71 -1.63 6.77
N ASN A 112 3.22 -0.60 7.46
CA ASN A 112 3.36 0.75 6.90
C ASN A 112 4.23 0.74 5.64
N PHE A 113 5.33 -0.01 5.66
CA PHE A 113 6.21 -0.16 4.50
C PHE A 113 5.49 -0.84 3.33
N LEU A 114 4.85 -1.99 3.55
CA LEU A 114 4.13 -2.72 2.48
C LEU A 114 2.97 -1.92 1.90
N MET A 115 2.18 -1.25 2.73
CA MET A 115 1.10 -0.39 2.26
C MET A 115 1.65 0.79 1.45
N GLY A 116 2.74 1.41 1.89
CA GLY A 116 3.44 2.45 1.14
C GLY A 116 3.90 1.96 -0.23
N CYS A 117 4.49 0.76 -0.31
CA CYS A 117 4.88 0.13 -1.58
C CYS A 117 3.68 -0.04 -2.53
N VAL A 118 2.55 -0.53 -2.04
CA VAL A 118 1.34 -0.72 -2.86
C VAL A 118 0.76 0.61 -3.32
N ILE A 119 0.69 1.63 -2.46
CA ILE A 119 0.16 2.95 -2.81
C ILE A 119 1.05 3.60 -3.88
N ILE A 120 2.36 3.66 -3.66
CA ILE A 120 3.31 4.26 -4.63
C ILE A 120 3.22 3.54 -5.98
N THR A 121 3.19 2.20 -5.97
CA THR A 121 3.05 1.40 -7.18
C THR A 121 1.75 1.69 -7.91
N THR A 122 0.63 1.75 -7.18
CA THR A 122 -0.69 2.02 -7.75
C THR A 122 -0.73 3.39 -8.42
N VAL A 123 -0.16 4.41 -7.79
CA VAL A 123 -0.07 5.77 -8.34
C VAL A 123 0.79 5.79 -9.60
N LEU A 124 1.98 5.19 -9.58
CA LEU A 124 2.88 5.18 -10.75
C LEU A 124 2.30 4.40 -11.94
N VAL A 125 1.68 3.25 -11.69
CA VAL A 125 1.01 2.44 -12.71
C VAL A 125 -0.21 3.18 -13.29
N LEU A 126 -0.99 3.85 -12.44
CA LEU A 126 -2.10 4.69 -12.87
C LEU A 126 -1.63 5.83 -13.78
N LEU A 127 -0.57 6.54 -13.39
CA LEU A 127 0.02 7.60 -14.19
C LEU A 127 0.53 7.07 -15.55
N ASP A 128 1.13 5.89 -15.58
CA ASP A 128 1.60 5.26 -16.81
C ASP A 128 0.44 4.95 -17.78
N TYR A 129 -0.67 4.42 -17.26
CA TYR A 129 -1.87 4.18 -18.08
C TYR A 129 -2.54 5.49 -18.54
N LEU A 130 -2.65 6.50 -17.67
CA LEU A 130 -3.24 7.80 -18.03
C LEU A 130 -2.46 8.50 -19.14
N GLN A 131 -1.12 8.53 -19.05
CA GLN A 131 -0.28 9.14 -20.09
C GLN A 131 -0.44 8.43 -21.44
N SER A 132 -0.47 7.09 -21.45
CA SER A 132 -0.69 6.29 -22.65
C SER A 132 -2.04 6.59 -23.29
N PHE A 133 -3.06 6.80 -22.47
CA PHE A 133 -4.41 7.14 -22.91
C PHE A 133 -4.48 8.54 -23.53
N ILE A 134 -3.95 9.57 -22.85
CA ILE A 134 -3.97 10.97 -23.32
C ILE A 134 -3.31 11.05 -24.70
N LYS A 135 -2.18 10.38 -24.93
CA LYS A 135 -1.46 10.38 -26.20
C LYS A 135 -2.23 9.68 -27.35
N LEU A 136 -3.02 8.65 -27.00
CA LEU A 136 -3.89 7.98 -27.97
C LEU A 136 -5.07 8.88 -28.38
N SER A 137 -5.69 9.58 -27.43
CA SER A 137 -6.79 10.50 -27.68
C SER A 137 -6.35 11.69 -28.53
N ALA A 138 -5.23 12.32 -28.21
CA ALA A 138 -4.66 13.44 -28.97
C ALA A 138 -4.30 13.07 -30.43
N LYS A 139 -4.03 11.78 -30.71
CA LYS A 139 -3.74 11.34 -32.09
C LYS A 139 -5.00 11.19 -32.95
N GLN A 140 -6.17 10.98 -32.34
CA GLN A 140 -7.45 10.81 -33.04
C GLN A 140 -8.12 12.15 -33.43
N GLU A 141 -7.73 13.25 -32.77
CA GLU A 141 -8.28 14.61 -33.02
C GLU A 141 -7.47 15.43 -34.05
N LYS A 142 -6.85 14.83 -35.07
CA LYS A 142 -6.39 15.60 -36.20
C LYS A 142 -7.62 15.97 -37.04
N PRO A 143 -8.09 17.23 -37.04
CA PRO A 143 -9.17 17.64 -37.90
C PRO A 143 -8.62 17.68 -39.33
N ASP A 144 -9.25 16.94 -40.21
CA ASP A 144 -9.07 17.08 -41.67
C ASP A 144 -9.70 18.38 -42.22
N VAL A 145 -10.15 19.31 -41.33
CA VAL A 145 -10.80 20.56 -41.70
C VAL A 145 -9.92 21.74 -41.25
N VAL A 146 -9.33 22.40 -42.23
CA VAL A 146 -8.60 23.66 -42.08
C VAL A 146 -9.60 24.73 -41.66
N GLY A 147 -9.48 25.30 -40.46
CA GLY A 147 -10.25 26.50 -40.07
C GLY A 147 -11.03 26.41 -38.72
N VAL A 148 -11.02 25.31 -37.99
CA VAL A 148 -11.67 25.24 -36.68
C VAL A 148 -10.61 25.47 -35.59
N VAL A 149 -10.78 26.57 -34.81
CA VAL A 149 -9.99 26.84 -33.63
C VAL A 149 -10.16 25.67 -32.63
N PRO A 150 -9.11 25.01 -32.20
CA PRO A 150 -9.25 23.90 -31.22
C PRO A 150 -9.80 24.47 -29.91
N THR A 151 -11.06 24.21 -29.63
CA THR A 151 -11.59 24.36 -28.28
C THR A 151 -10.86 23.37 -27.38
N ALA A 152 -10.40 23.85 -26.22
CA ALA A 152 -9.71 22.98 -25.24
C ALA A 152 -10.53 21.69 -25.04
N PRO A 153 -9.92 20.49 -25.14
CA PRO A 153 -10.64 19.24 -25.05
C PRO A 153 -11.41 19.18 -23.73
N ALA A 154 -12.72 19.13 -23.80
CA ALA A 154 -13.55 18.86 -22.64
C ALA A 154 -13.10 17.51 -22.07
N PHE A 155 -12.74 17.47 -20.79
CA PHE A 155 -12.22 16.27 -20.12
C PHE A 155 -13.36 15.23 -20.01
N ASP A 156 -13.53 14.44 -21.08
CA ASP A 156 -14.56 13.39 -21.14
C ASP A 156 -14.11 12.14 -20.36
N PHE A 157 -14.40 12.16 -19.06
CA PHE A 157 -14.10 11.04 -18.15
C PHE A 157 -14.80 9.73 -18.57
N LYS A 158 -16.02 9.80 -19.15
CA LYS A 158 -16.76 8.61 -19.63
C LYS A 158 -16.11 8.01 -20.88
N GLY A 159 -15.68 8.83 -21.82
CA GLY A 159 -14.93 8.41 -23.01
C GLY A 159 -13.58 7.76 -22.62
N ILE A 160 -12.89 8.33 -21.63
CA ILE A 160 -11.65 7.78 -21.05
C ILE A 160 -11.88 6.35 -20.53
N LEU A 161 -12.86 6.17 -19.64
CA LEU A 161 -13.15 4.85 -19.06
C LEU A 161 -13.56 3.80 -20.11
N SER A 162 -14.22 4.22 -21.19
CA SER A 162 -14.68 3.29 -22.24
C SER A 162 -13.53 2.70 -23.06
N LYS A 163 -12.43 3.43 -23.20
CA LYS A 163 -11.26 3.06 -24.03
C LYS A 163 -10.15 2.35 -23.24
N ILE A 164 -10.24 2.30 -21.89
CA ILE A 164 -9.23 1.59 -21.07
C ILE A 164 -9.31 0.08 -21.35
N LYS A 165 -8.14 -0.53 -21.64
CA LYS A 165 -8.03 -1.96 -21.87
C LYS A 165 -8.43 -2.76 -20.65
N THR A 166 -9.17 -3.84 -20.85
CA THR A 166 -9.55 -4.78 -19.79
C THR A 166 -8.36 -5.27 -18.95
N LYS A 167 -7.21 -5.52 -19.60
CA LYS A 167 -5.97 -5.93 -18.90
C LYS A 167 -5.43 -4.85 -17.95
N ALA A 168 -5.55 -3.55 -18.29
CA ALA A 168 -5.14 -2.46 -17.41
C ALA A 168 -6.06 -2.36 -16.19
N ILE A 169 -7.38 -2.52 -16.39
CA ILE A 169 -8.37 -2.56 -15.30
C ILE A 169 -8.09 -3.77 -14.38
N ALA A 170 -7.76 -4.93 -14.95
CA ALA A 170 -7.42 -6.13 -14.18
C ALA A 170 -6.14 -5.91 -13.34
N HIS A 171 -5.09 -5.33 -13.93
CA HIS A 171 -3.85 -5.02 -13.21
C HIS A 171 -4.09 -4.04 -12.03
N MET A 172 -4.82 -2.95 -12.27
CA MET A 172 -5.22 -2.02 -11.21
C MET A 172 -6.08 -2.70 -10.15
N GLY A 173 -7.01 -3.57 -10.55
CA GLY A 173 -7.85 -4.34 -9.64
C GLY A 173 -7.06 -5.27 -8.72
N ILE A 174 -5.97 -5.88 -9.20
CA ILE A 174 -5.05 -6.69 -8.37
C ILE A 174 -4.36 -5.81 -7.32
N LEU A 175 -3.83 -4.65 -7.71
CA LEU A 175 -3.16 -3.73 -6.78
C LEU A 175 -4.12 -3.20 -5.71
N VAL A 176 -5.35 -2.84 -6.10
CA VAL A 176 -6.38 -2.40 -5.15
C VAL A 176 -6.80 -3.55 -4.23
N SER A 177 -6.96 -4.77 -4.75
CA SER A 177 -7.26 -5.95 -3.91
C SER A 177 -6.14 -6.21 -2.89
N LEU A 178 -4.87 -6.07 -3.30
CA LEU A 178 -3.73 -6.20 -2.39
C LEU A 178 -3.76 -5.12 -1.29
N ALA A 179 -4.13 -3.88 -1.64
CA ALA A 179 -4.31 -2.81 -0.65
C ALA A 179 -5.40 -3.16 0.38
N PHE A 180 -6.56 -3.70 -0.05
CA PHE A 180 -7.61 -4.15 0.87
C PHE A 180 -7.18 -5.34 1.73
N ALA A 181 -6.40 -6.27 1.19
CA ALA A 181 -5.81 -7.36 1.98
C ALA A 181 -4.88 -6.82 3.09
N LEU A 182 -4.05 -5.82 2.77
CA LEU A 182 -3.21 -5.14 3.76
C LEU A 182 -4.05 -4.34 4.77
N LEU A 183 -5.17 -3.71 4.36
CA LEU A 183 -6.11 -3.05 5.29
C LEU A 183 -6.72 -4.05 6.27
N ALA A 184 -7.06 -5.26 5.83
CA ALA A 184 -7.52 -6.31 6.74
C ALA A 184 -6.46 -6.66 7.79
N VAL A 185 -5.19 -6.78 7.39
CA VAL A 185 -4.07 -6.96 8.33
C VAL A 185 -3.96 -5.77 9.29
N ARG A 186 -4.15 -4.53 8.81
CA ARG A 186 -4.16 -3.35 9.68
C ARG A 186 -5.24 -3.43 10.76
N HIS A 187 -6.47 -3.77 10.36
CA HIS A 187 -7.57 -3.95 11.32
C HIS A 187 -7.29 -5.08 12.31
N TYR A 188 -6.69 -6.18 11.84
CA TYR A 188 -6.25 -7.25 12.75
C TYR A 188 -5.23 -6.77 13.78
N LEU A 189 -4.26 -5.94 13.39
CA LEU A 189 -3.26 -5.38 14.30
C LEU A 189 -3.85 -4.30 15.20
N SER A 190 -4.79 -3.47 14.69
CA SER A 190 -5.42 -2.38 15.46
C SER A 190 -6.20 -2.87 16.66
N ARG A 191 -6.71 -4.11 16.66
CA ARG A 191 -7.42 -4.66 17.83
C ARG A 191 -6.56 -4.67 19.09
N PHE A 192 -5.23 -4.81 18.93
CA PHE A 192 -4.30 -4.80 20.06
C PHE A 192 -4.01 -3.39 20.59
N SER A 193 -4.30 -2.34 19.80
CA SER A 193 -4.06 -0.96 20.21
C SER A 193 -4.97 -0.50 21.36
N ILE A 194 -6.07 -1.19 21.63
CA ILE A 194 -6.94 -0.88 22.77
C ILE A 194 -6.21 -1.00 24.11
N MET A 195 -5.12 -1.79 24.19
CA MET A 195 -4.29 -1.91 25.38
C MET A 195 -3.50 -0.62 25.69
N TYR A 196 -3.41 0.31 24.73
CA TYR A 196 -2.79 1.63 24.87
C TYR A 196 -3.83 2.76 24.95
N SER A 197 -5.13 2.43 25.10
CA SER A 197 -6.19 3.43 25.16
C SER A 197 -5.99 4.35 26.35
N GLU A 198 -6.01 5.67 26.09
CA GLU A 198 -5.92 6.74 27.11
C GLU A 198 -7.30 7.37 27.39
N GLN A 199 -8.38 6.77 26.88
CA GLN A 199 -9.73 7.32 26.99
C GLN A 199 -10.35 7.16 28.38
N GLY A 200 -9.74 6.34 29.26
CA GLY A 200 -10.16 6.11 30.63
C GLY A 200 -9.35 6.90 31.66
N ILE A 201 -9.67 6.70 32.96
CA ILE A 201 -8.88 7.24 34.09
C ILE A 201 -7.51 6.58 34.16
N VAL A 202 -7.40 5.34 33.69
CA VAL A 202 -6.18 4.54 33.68
C VAL A 202 -5.89 4.14 32.23
N VAL A 203 -4.62 4.12 31.83
CA VAL A 203 -4.19 3.65 30.51
C VAL A 203 -4.51 2.16 30.39
N GLY A 204 -5.22 1.80 29.32
CA GLY A 204 -5.64 0.44 29.04
C GLY A 204 -7.01 0.34 28.40
N ALA A 205 -7.45 -0.89 28.14
CA ALA A 205 -8.74 -1.13 27.52
C ALA A 205 -9.91 -0.79 28.44
N GLY A 206 -10.68 0.23 28.09
CA GLY A 206 -11.92 0.59 28.75
C GLY A 206 -13.11 -0.29 28.34
N TYR A 207 -14.24 -0.13 29.03
CA TYR A 207 -15.48 -0.84 28.71
C TYR A 207 -15.93 -0.56 27.25
N SER A 208 -15.90 0.71 26.83
CA SER A 208 -16.22 1.11 25.45
C SER A 208 -15.30 0.47 24.40
N ASP A 209 -14.02 0.31 24.72
CA ASP A 209 -13.04 -0.29 23.82
C ASP A 209 -13.36 -1.77 23.57
N VAL A 210 -13.75 -2.49 24.61
CA VAL A 210 -14.06 -3.92 24.54
C VAL A 210 -15.44 -4.18 23.92
N VAL A 211 -16.47 -3.39 24.30
CA VAL A 211 -17.87 -3.66 23.94
C VAL A 211 -18.25 -3.03 22.59
N ALA A 212 -17.68 -1.87 22.23
CA ALA A 212 -18.03 -1.18 20.99
C ALA A 212 -16.89 -1.22 19.96
N PHE A 213 -15.70 -0.76 20.32
CA PHE A 213 -14.59 -0.58 19.37
C PHE A 213 -14.03 -1.91 18.86
N LEU A 214 -13.85 -2.90 19.73
CA LEU A 214 -13.32 -4.22 19.32
C LEU A 214 -14.23 -4.98 18.35
N PRO A 215 -15.56 -5.06 18.54
CA PRO A 215 -16.48 -5.64 17.55
C PRO A 215 -16.48 -4.87 16.23
N MET A 216 -16.42 -3.52 16.26
CA MET A 216 -16.35 -2.70 15.06
C MET A 216 -15.09 -3.01 14.24
N ILE A 217 -13.91 -3.09 14.87
CA ILE A 217 -12.66 -3.48 14.19
C ILE A 217 -12.78 -4.88 13.55
N LYS A 218 -13.41 -5.84 14.23
CA LYS A 218 -13.63 -7.19 13.67
C LYS A 218 -14.51 -7.15 12.41
N ILE A 219 -15.57 -6.35 12.44
CA ILE A 219 -16.46 -6.16 11.26
C ILE A 219 -15.65 -5.52 10.12
N MET A 220 -14.90 -4.47 10.38
CA MET A 220 -14.07 -3.80 9.36
C MET A 220 -13.01 -4.73 8.77
N MET A 221 -12.40 -5.60 9.59
CA MET A 221 -11.45 -6.60 9.12
C MET A 221 -12.13 -7.58 8.15
N VAL A 222 -13.30 -8.13 8.51
CA VAL A 222 -14.06 -9.06 7.67
C VAL A 222 -14.50 -8.39 6.37
N LEU A 223 -14.97 -7.15 6.43
CA LEU A 223 -15.35 -6.37 5.24
C LEU A 223 -14.14 -6.13 4.31
N ALA A 224 -12.97 -5.80 4.86
CA ALA A 224 -11.77 -5.60 4.05
C ALA A 224 -11.33 -6.89 3.36
N VAL A 225 -11.38 -8.04 4.04
CA VAL A 225 -11.15 -9.36 3.44
C VAL A 225 -12.16 -9.65 2.34
N ALA A 226 -13.45 -9.45 2.62
CA ALA A 226 -14.51 -9.69 1.64
C ALA A 226 -14.33 -8.85 0.38
N VAL A 227 -14.02 -7.55 0.53
CA VAL A 227 -13.74 -6.65 -0.61
C VAL A 227 -12.53 -7.13 -1.40
N ALA A 228 -11.43 -7.51 -0.74
CA ALA A 228 -10.24 -8.04 -1.41
C ALA A 228 -10.57 -9.28 -2.25
N ILE A 229 -11.32 -10.24 -1.70
CA ILE A 229 -11.74 -11.48 -2.40
C ILE A 229 -12.68 -11.14 -3.57
N ILE A 230 -13.68 -10.30 -3.36
CA ILE A 230 -14.64 -9.89 -4.41
C ILE A 230 -13.89 -9.23 -5.58
N LEU A 231 -12.91 -8.37 -5.29
CA LEU A 231 -12.09 -7.73 -6.32
C LEU A 231 -11.25 -8.74 -7.09
N LEU A 232 -10.64 -9.73 -6.43
CA LEU A 232 -9.88 -10.80 -7.12
C LEU A 232 -10.79 -11.65 -8.02
N ILE A 233 -11.95 -12.07 -7.53
CA ILE A 233 -12.94 -12.81 -8.32
C ILE A 233 -13.39 -11.98 -9.53
N TRP A 234 -13.66 -10.70 -9.32
CA TRP A 234 -14.05 -9.78 -10.40
C TRP A 234 -12.94 -9.62 -11.45
N VAL A 235 -11.68 -9.46 -11.02
CA VAL A 235 -10.52 -9.40 -11.92
C VAL A 235 -10.42 -10.67 -12.77
N PHE A 236 -10.54 -11.84 -12.15
CA PHE A 236 -10.51 -13.11 -12.86
C PHE A 236 -11.64 -13.24 -13.89
N TYR A 237 -12.85 -12.82 -13.50
CA TYR A 237 -14.02 -12.87 -14.37
C TYR A 237 -13.92 -11.93 -15.57
N ILE A 238 -13.49 -10.67 -15.35
CA ILE A 238 -13.35 -9.67 -16.42
C ILE A 238 -12.22 -10.04 -17.38
N SER A 239 -11.20 -10.74 -16.91
CA SER A 239 -10.10 -11.23 -17.75
C SER A 239 -10.55 -12.31 -18.73
N LYS A 240 -11.55 -13.12 -18.36
CA LYS A 240 -12.13 -14.16 -19.23
C LYS A 240 -13.22 -13.65 -20.16
N GLN A 241 -13.98 -12.62 -19.76
CA GLN A 241 -15.12 -12.10 -20.52
C GLN A 241 -15.06 -10.56 -20.66
N PRO A 242 -14.24 -10.02 -21.58
CA PRO A 242 -14.00 -8.58 -21.70
C PRO A 242 -15.21 -7.77 -22.17
N LYS A 243 -16.26 -8.42 -22.75
CA LYS A 243 -17.47 -7.75 -23.28
C LYS A 243 -18.48 -7.34 -22.19
N LEU A 244 -18.33 -7.76 -20.95
CA LEU A 244 -19.29 -7.46 -19.89
C LEU A 244 -19.09 -6.07 -19.29
N LYS A 245 -20.14 -5.24 -19.36
CA LYS A 245 -20.23 -3.85 -18.83
C LYS A 245 -20.21 -3.77 -17.27
N LYS A 246 -19.52 -4.67 -16.55
CA LYS A 246 -19.52 -4.69 -15.06
C LYS A 246 -18.44 -3.79 -14.43
N ARG A 247 -18.28 -2.57 -14.96
CA ARG A 247 -17.32 -1.56 -14.46
C ARG A 247 -17.68 -0.99 -13.08
N HIS A 248 -18.94 -1.19 -12.66
CA HIS A 248 -19.46 -0.56 -11.43
C HIS A 248 -19.12 -1.33 -10.16
N ILE A 249 -18.67 -2.61 -10.23
CA ILE A 249 -18.40 -3.44 -9.05
C ILE A 249 -17.29 -2.83 -8.17
N LEU A 250 -16.22 -2.29 -8.77
CA LEU A 250 -15.17 -1.59 -8.03
C LEU A 250 -15.73 -0.39 -7.24
N GLY A 251 -16.59 0.41 -7.89
CA GLY A 251 -17.24 1.55 -7.26
C GLY A 251 -18.15 1.14 -6.11
N TYR A 252 -18.97 0.11 -6.28
CA TYR A 252 -19.83 -0.39 -5.22
C TYR A 252 -19.04 -0.98 -4.04
N ALA A 253 -17.98 -1.75 -4.30
CA ALA A 253 -17.14 -2.30 -3.24
C ALA A 253 -16.48 -1.18 -2.40
N LEU A 254 -15.99 -0.13 -3.05
CA LEU A 254 -15.44 1.06 -2.37
C LEU A 254 -16.51 1.79 -1.56
N ILE A 255 -17.68 2.05 -2.14
CA ILE A 255 -18.79 2.73 -1.46
C ILE A 255 -19.20 1.97 -0.20
N VAL A 256 -19.39 0.65 -0.31
CA VAL A 256 -19.75 -0.21 0.84
C VAL A 256 -18.69 -0.12 1.93
N TYR A 257 -17.40 -0.22 1.58
CA TYR A 257 -16.33 -0.12 2.57
C TYR A 257 -16.28 1.26 3.24
N PHE A 258 -16.44 2.36 2.47
CA PHE A 258 -16.44 3.71 3.03
C PHE A 258 -17.67 4.00 3.88
N LEU A 259 -18.86 3.54 3.50
CA LEU A 259 -20.08 3.72 4.30
C LEU A 259 -19.96 3.06 5.69
N PHE A 260 -19.31 1.90 5.78
CA PHE A 260 -19.09 1.23 7.07
C PHE A 260 -17.83 1.74 7.82
N GLY A 261 -16.89 2.40 7.14
CA GLY A 261 -15.67 2.93 7.73
C GLY A 261 -15.82 4.31 8.36
N PHE A 262 -16.93 5.02 8.11
CA PHE A 262 -17.23 6.34 8.67
C PHE A 262 -18.15 6.30 9.90
N VAL A 263 -18.56 5.14 10.36
CA VAL A 263 -19.28 4.93 11.63
C VAL A 263 -18.31 4.50 12.73
#